data_9d75a3131fa33abacbe0895b5befaa72
#
_entry.id   9d75a3131fa33abacbe0895b5befaa72
#
_cell.length_a   1.000
_cell.length_b   1.000
_cell.length_c   1.000
_cell.angle_alpha   90.00
_cell.angle_beta   90.00
_cell.angle_gamma   90.00
#
_symmetry.space_group_name_H-M   'P 1'
#
loop_
_entity.id
_entity.type
_entity.pdbx_description
1 polymer ?
#
loop_
_entity_poly.entity_id
_entity_poly.type
_entity_poly.pdbx_seq_one_letter_code
_entity_poly.pdbx_strand_id
1 'polypeptide(L)'
;MDKAFGEEKAVVPSSAQQLRQIGFLPLLAIFYGYTAGGPFGFEAIFTDSGPGMALVFLTFVPLFWSIPISLASAELNSLLPVQGGFYRWSRAAFGDFWGFQCGWWNWTGTFLLNSLYGVLVMDYLSIYLPWITGTVKWEGACLVLIILALLNARGIQVAGWLSVALLVAVMIPVAWLCLVSLFHLHHNPVVPFTPPGKPFGSVFGRGLALAMWNYAGYEQLSSMTGEMKNPQKMFVRILAWNTPMNILTYILPTTLAIAVLGNWQDWKTDYIVTAAKLIGGPVLGGAMLVAAMIGSLSLANSTILYTTRIPATMAEDGYLPAWLGKIHAKFQTPARAIAVSAVVYCVLARYPVEDLVNIYIWTRIATTLLTLFAAWQMRRKAPDTPRSFRIPGGTLGLAYVIIFPVILCALKVAQSEDYVMRYAPLLLLSGPVAYVLLRYGFKLVPKPESTAQQS
;
A
#
# COMPACT_ATOMS: atom_id res chain seq x y z
N MET A 1 -1.04 18.99 -33.54
CA MET A 1 -1.21 18.80 -32.10
C MET A 1 -2.68 18.85 -31.67
N ASP A 2 -3.58 19.38 -32.52
CA ASP A 2 -5.01 19.56 -32.24
C ASP A 2 -5.92 18.36 -32.51
N LYS A 3 -5.38 17.21 -32.89
CA LYS A 3 -6.19 16.00 -33.18
C LYS A 3 -6.27 14.97 -32.06
N ALA A 4 -5.59 15.18 -30.92
CA ALA A 4 -5.59 14.24 -29.80
C ALA A 4 -6.71 14.51 -28.77
N PHE A 5 -7.36 15.67 -28.82
CA PHE A 5 -8.43 16.09 -27.91
C PHE A 5 -9.74 16.42 -28.64
N GLY A 6 -10.05 15.69 -29.73
CA GLY A 6 -11.36 15.75 -30.37
C GLY A 6 -12.44 15.40 -29.34
N GLU A 7 -13.62 16.04 -29.47
CA GLU A 7 -14.82 15.86 -28.62
C GLU A 7 -15.05 14.37 -28.26
N GLU A 8 -14.46 13.89 -27.18
CA GLU A 8 -14.63 12.53 -26.72
C GLU A 8 -15.91 12.48 -25.90
N LYS A 9 -16.96 12.01 -26.51
CA LYS A 9 -18.15 11.49 -25.82
C LYS A 9 -17.64 10.57 -24.73
N ALA A 10 -18.09 10.79 -23.49
CA ALA A 10 -17.77 9.93 -22.34
C ALA A 10 -17.81 8.46 -22.80
N VAL A 11 -16.67 7.78 -22.76
CA VAL A 11 -16.56 6.38 -23.18
C VAL A 11 -17.53 5.59 -22.34
N VAL A 12 -18.64 5.18 -22.94
CA VAL A 12 -19.62 4.28 -22.33
C VAL A 12 -18.92 2.94 -22.20
N PRO A 13 -18.72 2.41 -20.98
CA PRO A 13 -18.08 1.12 -20.81
C PRO A 13 -18.82 0.04 -21.59
N SER A 14 -18.12 -0.91 -22.19
CA SER A 14 -18.74 -2.06 -22.84
C SER A 14 -19.65 -2.81 -21.84
N SER A 15 -20.72 -3.42 -22.30
CA SER A 15 -21.74 -4.08 -21.47
C SER A 15 -21.15 -5.10 -20.47
N ALA A 16 -19.98 -5.68 -20.76
CA ALA A 16 -19.26 -6.59 -19.87
C ALA A 16 -18.59 -5.88 -18.66
N GLN A 17 -18.18 -4.61 -18.80
CA GLN A 17 -17.62 -3.81 -17.71
C GLN A 17 -18.69 -3.25 -16.77
N GLN A 18 -19.91 -3.02 -17.25
CA GLN A 18 -21.02 -2.50 -16.42
C GLN A 18 -21.49 -3.47 -15.33
N LEU A 19 -21.29 -4.77 -15.49
CA LEU A 19 -21.74 -5.79 -14.55
C LEU A 19 -20.92 -5.90 -13.25
N ARG A 20 -19.80 -5.17 -13.12
CA ARG A 20 -18.84 -5.30 -12.01
C ARG A 20 -18.61 -4.04 -11.19
N GLN A 21 -19.52 -3.11 -11.20
CA GLN A 21 -19.37 -1.87 -10.44
C GLN A 21 -19.51 -2.12 -8.94
N ILE A 22 -18.47 -1.74 -8.19
CA ILE A 22 -18.42 -1.82 -6.74
C ILE A 22 -19.01 -0.55 -6.12
N GLY A 23 -19.81 -0.70 -5.06
CA GLY A 23 -20.36 0.42 -4.29
C GLY A 23 -19.31 1.06 -3.36
N PHE A 24 -19.67 2.21 -2.76
CA PHE A 24 -18.77 2.99 -1.91
C PHE A 24 -18.26 2.19 -0.70
N LEU A 25 -19.15 1.59 0.10
CA LEU A 25 -18.77 0.93 1.35
C LEU A 25 -17.89 -0.31 1.13
N PRO A 26 -18.23 -1.24 0.22
CA PRO A 26 -17.33 -2.34 -0.10
C PRO A 26 -15.96 -1.88 -0.64
N LEU A 27 -15.92 -0.88 -1.49
CA LEU A 27 -14.65 -0.38 -2.02
C LEU A 27 -13.80 0.33 -0.95
N LEU A 28 -14.45 1.09 -0.04
CA LEU A 28 -13.77 1.68 1.11
C LEU A 28 -13.18 0.60 2.02
N ALA A 29 -13.93 -0.47 2.29
CA ALA A 29 -13.46 -1.58 3.12
C ALA A 29 -12.28 -2.34 2.47
N ILE A 30 -12.36 -2.60 1.16
CA ILE A 30 -11.24 -3.20 0.41
C ILE A 30 -10.02 -2.28 0.48
N PHE A 31 -10.21 -0.97 0.28
CA PHE A 31 -9.12 -0.01 0.28
C PHE A 31 -8.51 0.20 1.66
N TYR A 32 -9.34 0.22 2.71
CA TYR A 32 -8.86 0.20 4.08
C TYR A 32 -8.05 -1.08 4.37
N GLY A 33 -8.55 -2.25 3.95
CA GLY A 33 -7.83 -3.52 4.05
C GLY A 33 -6.51 -3.53 3.28
N TYR A 34 -6.34 -2.68 2.27
CA TYR A 34 -5.07 -2.48 1.56
C TYR A 34 -4.12 -1.52 2.29
N THR A 35 -4.64 -0.46 2.90
CA THR A 35 -3.83 0.65 3.42
C THR A 35 -3.54 0.54 4.93
N ALA A 36 -4.35 -0.21 5.69
CA ALA A 36 -4.17 -0.33 7.13
C ALA A 36 -4.35 -1.78 7.65
N GLY A 37 -5.44 -2.44 7.34
CA GLY A 37 -5.73 -3.79 7.88
C GLY A 37 -5.88 -3.88 9.41
N GLY A 38 -5.74 -2.78 10.13
CA GLY A 38 -5.75 -2.69 11.60
C GLY A 38 -4.45 -2.09 12.18
N PRO A 39 -4.35 -1.94 13.51
CA PRO A 39 -3.17 -1.38 14.18
C PRO A 39 -2.09 -2.45 14.40
N PHE A 40 -1.63 -3.11 13.33
CA PHE A 40 -0.79 -4.30 13.40
C PHE A 40 0.46 -4.19 12.54
N GLY A 41 1.56 -4.81 12.99
CA GLY A 41 2.79 -5.00 12.22
C GLY A 41 3.79 -3.84 12.26
N PHE A 42 3.47 -2.74 12.95
CA PHE A 42 4.33 -1.56 13.03
C PHE A 42 4.77 -1.21 14.47
N GLU A 43 4.41 -2.04 15.43
CA GLU A 43 4.60 -1.78 16.87
C GLU A 43 6.07 -1.54 17.22
N ALA A 44 7.00 -2.10 16.44
CA ALA A 44 8.43 -1.85 16.59
C ALA A 44 8.83 -0.37 16.46
N ILE A 45 7.97 0.49 15.90
CA ILE A 45 8.20 1.94 15.86
C ILE A 45 8.43 2.54 17.26
N PHE A 46 7.79 1.96 18.30
CA PHE A 46 7.93 2.44 19.68
C PHE A 46 9.26 2.04 20.30
N THR A 47 9.75 0.82 20.04
CA THR A 47 11.09 0.37 20.52
C THR A 47 12.22 1.01 19.72
N ASP A 48 12.01 1.26 18.44
CA ASP A 48 13.02 1.85 17.56
C ASP A 48 13.19 3.35 17.79
N SER A 49 12.06 4.08 17.93
CA SER A 49 12.06 5.54 17.95
C SER A 49 11.73 6.14 19.32
N GLY A 50 11.25 5.35 20.26
CA GLY A 50 10.65 5.82 21.52
C GLY A 50 9.22 6.28 21.34
N PRO A 51 8.42 6.25 22.43
CA PRO A 51 6.98 6.52 22.35
C PRO A 51 6.68 7.93 21.84
N GLY A 52 7.39 8.95 22.30
CA GLY A 52 7.15 10.34 21.88
C GLY A 52 7.40 10.54 20.39
N MET A 53 8.56 10.09 19.88
CA MET A 53 8.92 10.23 18.46
C MET A 53 8.00 9.36 17.57
N ALA A 54 7.63 8.15 18.03
CA ALA A 54 6.69 7.30 17.31
C ALA A 54 5.34 7.99 17.11
N LEU A 55 4.79 8.62 18.16
CA LEU A 55 3.54 9.38 18.06
C LEU A 55 3.66 10.61 17.14
N VAL A 56 4.83 11.28 17.15
CA VAL A 56 5.11 12.36 16.19
C VAL A 56 5.05 11.80 14.76
N PHE A 57 5.71 10.68 14.48
CA PHE A 57 5.66 10.07 13.15
C PHE A 57 4.25 9.67 12.74
N LEU A 58 3.50 8.99 13.61
CA LEU A 58 2.15 8.55 13.31
C LEU A 58 1.17 9.72 13.09
N THR A 59 1.44 10.89 13.69
CA THR A 59 0.61 12.10 13.54
C THR A 59 1.00 12.93 12.33
N PHE A 60 2.30 13.15 12.11
CA PHE A 60 2.77 14.12 11.12
C PHE A 60 3.09 13.50 9.76
N VAL A 61 3.55 12.23 9.72
CA VAL A 61 3.84 11.59 8.43
C VAL A 61 2.62 11.57 7.51
N PRO A 62 1.38 11.22 7.95
CA PRO A 62 0.23 11.28 7.05
C PRO A 62 -0.04 12.68 6.49
N LEU A 63 0.23 13.76 7.23
CA LEU A 63 0.05 15.12 6.72
C LEU A 63 1.02 15.43 5.58
N PHE A 64 2.26 14.95 5.67
CA PHE A 64 3.32 15.28 4.71
C PHE A 64 3.60 14.17 3.69
N TRP A 65 2.94 13.01 3.80
CA TRP A 65 3.09 11.86 2.93
C TRP A 65 1.76 11.43 2.31
N SER A 66 0.81 10.92 3.11
CA SER A 66 -0.45 10.34 2.61
C SER A 66 -1.38 11.38 1.97
N ILE A 67 -1.57 12.53 2.62
CA ILE A 67 -2.44 13.59 2.10
C ILE A 67 -1.91 14.13 0.78
N PRO A 68 -0.63 14.50 0.63
CA PRO A 68 -0.06 14.87 -0.66
C PRO A 68 -0.28 13.82 -1.76
N ILE A 69 0.01 12.55 -1.47
CA ILE A 69 -0.20 11.45 -2.44
C ILE A 69 -1.68 11.32 -2.82
N SER A 70 -2.58 11.41 -1.84
CA SER A 70 -4.03 11.35 -2.07
C SER A 70 -4.52 12.49 -2.95
N LEU A 71 -4.07 13.72 -2.70
CA LEU A 71 -4.44 14.90 -3.50
C LEU A 71 -3.91 14.80 -4.93
N ALA A 72 -2.64 14.38 -5.11
CA ALA A 72 -2.08 14.16 -6.44
C ALA A 72 -2.85 13.09 -7.22
N SER A 73 -3.09 11.95 -6.57
CA SER A 73 -3.83 10.83 -7.18
C SER A 73 -5.27 11.21 -7.52
N ALA A 74 -5.94 11.99 -6.67
CA ALA A 74 -7.30 12.47 -6.93
C ALA A 74 -7.34 13.42 -8.14
N GLU A 75 -6.38 14.32 -8.28
CA GLU A 75 -6.30 15.22 -9.44
C GLU A 75 -5.97 14.45 -10.72
N LEU A 76 -5.00 13.55 -10.68
CA LEU A 76 -4.63 12.71 -11.82
C LEU A 76 -5.78 11.79 -12.25
N ASN A 77 -6.49 11.17 -11.29
CA ASN A 77 -7.64 10.35 -11.61
C ASN A 77 -8.83 11.16 -12.14
N SER A 78 -8.98 12.42 -11.74
CA SER A 78 -10.01 13.29 -12.30
C SER A 78 -9.72 13.71 -13.73
N LEU A 79 -8.43 13.80 -14.08
CA LEU A 79 -7.96 14.12 -15.44
C LEU A 79 -7.98 12.90 -16.34
N LEU A 80 -7.48 11.76 -15.85
CA LEU A 80 -7.29 10.52 -16.60
C LEU A 80 -7.79 9.32 -15.78
N PRO A 81 -9.10 9.05 -15.76
CA PRO A 81 -9.72 7.98 -14.96
C PRO A 81 -9.62 6.62 -15.67
N VAL A 82 -8.40 6.12 -15.86
CA VAL A 82 -8.11 4.87 -16.57
C VAL A 82 -7.61 3.78 -15.64
N GLN A 83 -7.88 2.51 -15.99
CA GLN A 83 -7.33 1.37 -15.28
C GLN A 83 -5.79 1.36 -15.36
N GLY A 84 -5.12 0.95 -14.28
CA GLY A 84 -3.66 1.05 -14.18
C GLY A 84 -3.15 2.43 -13.75
N GLY A 85 -4.03 3.38 -13.51
CA GLY A 85 -3.87 4.75 -13.00
C GLY A 85 -2.44 5.28 -12.95
N PHE A 86 -1.77 5.19 -11.79
CA PHE A 86 -0.45 5.78 -11.56
C PHE A 86 0.63 5.34 -12.57
N TYR A 87 0.57 4.12 -13.10
CA TYR A 87 1.43 3.66 -14.19
C TYR A 87 1.14 4.42 -15.49
N ARG A 88 -0.14 4.50 -15.91
CA ARG A 88 -0.54 5.21 -17.13
C ARG A 88 -0.40 6.73 -16.98
N TRP A 89 -0.61 7.29 -15.79
CA TRP A 89 -0.34 8.71 -15.51
C TRP A 89 1.14 9.05 -15.68
N SER A 90 2.05 8.20 -15.17
CA SER A 90 3.49 8.37 -15.35
C SER A 90 3.90 8.24 -16.82
N ARG A 91 3.25 7.34 -17.56
CA ARG A 91 3.45 7.19 -19.01
C ARG A 91 3.01 8.44 -19.77
N ALA A 92 1.82 8.97 -19.53
CA ALA A 92 1.29 10.17 -20.14
C ALA A 92 2.15 11.41 -19.80
N ALA A 93 2.67 11.49 -18.58
CA ALA A 93 3.50 12.60 -18.14
C ALA A 93 4.91 12.56 -18.73
N PHE A 94 5.57 11.40 -18.77
CA PHE A 94 7.02 11.28 -19.02
C PHE A 94 7.39 10.30 -20.15
N GLY A 95 6.40 9.65 -20.76
CA GLY A 95 6.60 8.70 -21.85
C GLY A 95 6.85 7.26 -21.39
N ASP A 96 7.06 6.38 -22.36
CA ASP A 96 7.09 4.94 -22.25
C ASP A 96 8.10 4.40 -21.22
N PHE A 97 9.31 4.97 -21.19
CA PHE A 97 10.35 4.51 -20.27
C PHE A 97 9.93 4.68 -18.80
N TRP A 98 9.50 5.88 -18.44
CA TRP A 98 9.11 6.18 -17.05
C TRP A 98 7.79 5.51 -16.64
N GLY A 99 6.86 5.37 -17.57
CA GLY A 99 5.67 4.54 -17.36
C GLY A 99 6.05 3.11 -17.03
N PHE A 100 6.92 2.49 -17.82
CA PHE A 100 7.42 1.15 -17.55
C PHE A 100 8.10 1.06 -16.17
N GLN A 101 8.99 2.01 -15.83
CA GLN A 101 9.66 2.00 -14.52
C GLN A 101 8.64 2.04 -13.37
N CYS A 102 7.65 2.92 -13.45
CA CYS A 102 6.61 3.05 -12.45
C CYS A 102 5.84 1.73 -12.24
N GLY A 103 5.41 1.09 -13.33
CA GLY A 103 4.71 -0.18 -13.27
C GLY A 103 5.61 -1.33 -12.77
N TRP A 104 6.84 -1.42 -13.25
CA TRP A 104 7.80 -2.45 -12.87
C TRP A 104 8.19 -2.36 -11.38
N TRP A 105 8.58 -1.18 -10.91
CA TRP A 105 8.93 -0.97 -9.50
C TRP A 105 7.76 -1.21 -8.56
N ASN A 106 6.54 -0.85 -8.99
CA ASN A 106 5.36 -1.20 -8.21
C ASN A 106 5.19 -2.71 -8.12
N TRP A 107 5.19 -3.42 -9.25
CA TRP A 107 5.01 -4.88 -9.26
C TRP A 107 6.09 -5.60 -8.46
N THR A 108 7.36 -5.32 -8.72
CA THR A 108 8.49 -5.96 -8.01
C THR A 108 8.56 -5.59 -6.53
N GLY A 109 8.24 -4.34 -6.18
CA GLY A 109 8.13 -3.92 -4.77
C GLY A 109 7.07 -4.69 -4.00
N THR A 110 5.94 -5.04 -4.66
CA THR A 110 4.89 -5.81 -4.00
C THR A 110 5.24 -7.28 -3.78
N PHE A 111 6.31 -7.78 -4.38
CA PHE A 111 6.85 -9.09 -4.02
C PHE A 111 7.33 -9.12 -2.57
N LEU A 112 8.04 -8.07 -2.16
CA LEU A 112 8.48 -7.87 -0.78
C LEU A 112 7.29 -7.70 0.16
N LEU A 113 6.34 -6.84 -0.23
CA LEU A 113 5.19 -6.48 0.58
C LEU A 113 4.27 -7.69 0.87
N ASN A 114 3.95 -8.50 -0.14
CA ASN A 114 3.11 -9.69 0.08
C ASN A 114 3.84 -10.76 0.89
N SER A 115 5.14 -10.92 0.68
CA SER A 115 5.94 -11.87 1.45
C SER A 115 5.91 -11.56 2.93
N LEU A 116 6.07 -10.27 3.31
CA LEU A 116 6.02 -9.85 4.71
C LEU A 116 4.64 -10.12 5.35
N TYR A 117 3.53 -9.94 4.63
CA TYR A 117 2.21 -10.20 5.19
C TYR A 117 2.00 -11.68 5.48
N GLY A 118 2.53 -12.59 4.65
CA GLY A 118 2.53 -14.02 4.93
C GLY A 118 3.33 -14.36 6.19
N VAL A 119 4.49 -13.70 6.39
CA VAL A 119 5.32 -13.86 7.59
C VAL A 119 4.61 -13.32 8.83
N LEU A 120 4.00 -12.13 8.76
CA LEU A 120 3.23 -11.54 9.86
C LEU A 120 2.11 -12.45 10.38
N VAL A 121 1.38 -13.12 9.48
CA VAL A 121 0.34 -14.08 9.91
C VAL A 121 0.95 -15.18 10.77
N MET A 122 2.14 -15.68 10.41
CA MET A 122 2.84 -16.71 11.17
C MET A 122 3.45 -16.16 12.47
N ASP A 123 3.90 -14.91 12.49
CA ASP A 123 4.39 -14.24 13.70
C ASP A 123 3.28 -14.14 14.74
N TYR A 124 2.10 -13.65 14.37
CA TYR A 124 0.96 -13.61 15.27
C TYR A 124 0.56 -15.00 15.74
N LEU A 125 0.55 -16.01 14.88
CA LEU A 125 0.20 -17.37 15.26
C LEU A 125 1.22 -17.97 16.23
N SER A 126 2.49 -17.63 16.10
CA SER A 126 3.56 -18.13 16.96
C SER A 126 3.46 -17.67 18.42
N ILE A 127 2.72 -16.59 18.70
CA ILE A 127 2.46 -16.12 20.07
C ILE A 127 1.77 -17.22 20.92
N TYR A 128 0.87 -17.98 20.30
CA TYR A 128 0.11 -19.05 20.96
C TYR A 128 0.61 -20.45 20.61
N LEU A 129 1.37 -20.58 19.53
CA LEU A 129 1.94 -21.84 19.04
C LEU A 129 3.48 -21.70 18.89
N PRO A 130 4.24 -21.73 20.00
CA PRO A 130 5.70 -21.43 19.99
C PRO A 130 6.55 -22.37 19.14
N TRP A 131 6.00 -23.51 18.70
CA TRP A 131 6.67 -24.44 17.80
C TRP A 131 6.72 -23.94 16.33
N ILE A 132 5.99 -22.89 16.01
CA ILE A 132 5.99 -22.26 14.68
C ILE A 132 7.27 -21.39 14.56
N THR A 133 8.37 -22.02 14.17
CA THR A 133 9.67 -21.35 14.00
C THR A 133 10.37 -21.87 12.74
N GLY A 134 11.39 -21.18 12.28
CA GLY A 134 12.26 -21.64 11.18
C GLY A 134 11.50 -22.05 9.92
N THR A 135 11.70 -23.29 9.49
CA THR A 135 11.10 -23.84 8.25
C THR A 135 9.58 -23.92 8.34
N VAL A 136 9.02 -24.30 9.49
CA VAL A 136 7.55 -24.39 9.70
C VAL A 136 6.89 -23.03 9.50
N LYS A 137 7.50 -21.96 10.03
CA LYS A 137 7.01 -20.59 9.84
C LYS A 137 7.00 -20.21 8.36
N TRP A 138 8.09 -20.50 7.63
CA TRP A 138 8.17 -20.24 6.19
C TRP A 138 7.16 -21.03 5.38
N GLU A 139 7.01 -22.34 5.64
CA GLU A 139 6.05 -23.21 4.96
C GLU A 139 4.61 -22.74 5.20
N GLY A 140 4.28 -22.36 6.45
CA GLY A 140 3.01 -21.78 6.80
C GLY A 140 2.72 -20.47 6.08
N ALA A 141 3.72 -19.57 6.00
CA ALA A 141 3.61 -18.32 5.23
C ALA A 141 3.36 -18.61 3.73
N CYS A 142 4.11 -19.55 3.14
CA CYS A 142 3.89 -19.98 1.76
C CYS A 142 2.48 -20.54 1.54
N LEU A 143 1.99 -21.39 2.44
CA LEU A 143 0.64 -21.96 2.35
C LEU A 143 -0.42 -20.85 2.35
N VAL A 144 -0.32 -19.90 3.26
CA VAL A 144 -1.22 -18.73 3.33
C VAL A 144 -1.20 -17.94 2.02
N LEU A 145 -0.01 -17.61 1.52
CA LEU A 145 0.16 -16.83 0.29
C LEU A 145 -0.39 -17.56 -0.95
N ILE A 146 -0.17 -18.88 -1.04
CA ILE A 146 -0.71 -19.72 -2.14
C ILE A 146 -2.24 -19.76 -2.05
N ILE A 147 -2.82 -19.96 -0.86
CA ILE A 147 -4.28 -19.96 -0.69
C ILE A 147 -4.87 -18.62 -1.14
N LEU A 148 -4.29 -17.50 -0.70
CA LEU A 148 -4.75 -16.17 -1.09
C LEU A 148 -4.60 -15.92 -2.59
N ALA A 149 -3.50 -16.37 -3.20
CA ALA A 149 -3.31 -16.29 -4.65
C ALA A 149 -4.38 -17.10 -5.43
N LEU A 150 -4.69 -18.29 -4.98
CA LEU A 150 -5.74 -19.14 -5.58
C LEU A 150 -7.14 -18.51 -5.43
N LEU A 151 -7.44 -17.92 -4.27
CA LEU A 151 -8.69 -17.19 -4.05
C LEU A 151 -8.79 -15.97 -4.97
N ASN A 152 -7.73 -15.17 -5.09
CA ASN A 152 -7.69 -14.03 -6.00
C ASN A 152 -7.81 -14.43 -7.48
N ALA A 153 -7.26 -15.59 -7.86
CA ALA A 153 -7.40 -16.12 -9.21
C ALA A 153 -8.85 -16.52 -9.55
N ARG A 154 -9.70 -16.83 -8.56
CA ARG A 154 -11.12 -17.23 -8.74
C ARG A 154 -12.11 -16.06 -8.83
N GLY A 155 -11.69 -14.81 -8.62
CA GLY A 155 -12.50 -13.62 -8.89
C GLY A 155 -13.00 -12.84 -7.67
N ILE A 156 -13.48 -11.63 -7.93
CA ILE A 156 -13.65 -10.50 -7.00
C ILE A 156 -15.05 -10.36 -6.39
N GLN A 157 -16.10 -10.93 -6.97
CA GLN A 157 -17.47 -10.53 -6.64
C GLN A 157 -17.90 -10.80 -5.18
N VAL A 158 -17.26 -11.76 -4.53
CA VAL A 158 -17.49 -12.07 -3.10
C VAL A 158 -16.62 -11.18 -2.21
N ALA A 159 -15.55 -10.58 -2.75
CA ALA A 159 -14.52 -9.89 -1.96
C ALA A 159 -15.00 -8.58 -1.29
N GLY A 160 -15.94 -7.84 -1.89
CA GLY A 160 -16.33 -6.54 -1.38
C GLY A 160 -17.06 -6.60 -0.02
N TRP A 161 -18.13 -7.39 0.08
CA TRP A 161 -18.89 -7.54 1.34
C TRP A 161 -18.13 -8.37 2.37
N LEU A 162 -17.32 -9.32 1.93
CA LEU A 162 -16.37 -10.00 2.80
C LEU A 162 -15.40 -9.01 3.43
N SER A 163 -14.85 -8.07 2.66
CA SER A 163 -13.97 -7.01 3.18
C SER A 163 -14.66 -6.13 4.21
N VAL A 164 -15.95 -5.83 4.05
CA VAL A 164 -16.73 -5.10 5.07
C VAL A 164 -16.83 -5.93 6.37
N ALA A 165 -17.16 -7.22 6.26
CA ALA A 165 -17.25 -8.10 7.41
C ALA A 165 -15.89 -8.23 8.13
N LEU A 166 -14.80 -8.38 7.37
CA LEU A 166 -13.44 -8.46 7.92
C LEU A 166 -13.03 -7.14 8.61
N LEU A 167 -13.35 -5.98 8.00
CA LEU A 167 -13.12 -4.67 8.62
C LEU A 167 -13.83 -4.56 9.97
N VAL A 168 -15.11 -4.91 10.03
CA VAL A 168 -15.89 -4.88 11.28
C VAL A 168 -15.30 -5.84 12.30
N ALA A 169 -14.94 -7.06 11.90
CA ALA A 169 -14.32 -8.06 12.77
C ALA A 169 -13.00 -7.58 13.38
N VAL A 170 -12.19 -6.84 12.63
CA VAL A 170 -10.94 -6.22 13.11
C VAL A 170 -11.23 -5.06 14.05
N MET A 171 -12.19 -4.19 13.71
CA MET A 171 -12.45 -2.97 14.50
C MET A 171 -13.11 -3.23 15.84
N ILE A 172 -13.86 -4.32 16.02
CA ILE A 172 -14.52 -4.64 17.30
C ILE A 172 -13.49 -4.85 18.44
N PRO A 173 -12.49 -5.75 18.34
CA PRO A 173 -11.47 -5.89 19.38
C PRO A 173 -10.61 -4.64 19.58
N VAL A 174 -10.33 -3.88 18.53
CA VAL A 174 -9.60 -2.61 18.62
C VAL A 174 -10.39 -1.57 19.41
N ALA A 175 -11.67 -1.42 19.12
CA ALA A 175 -12.56 -0.53 19.89
C ALA A 175 -12.69 -0.99 21.35
N TRP A 176 -12.78 -2.30 21.59
CA TRP A 176 -12.81 -2.85 22.95
C TRP A 176 -11.52 -2.56 23.72
N LEU A 177 -10.34 -2.75 23.09
CA LEU A 177 -9.06 -2.35 23.69
C LEU A 177 -9.06 -0.87 24.06
N CYS A 178 -9.48 0.01 23.15
CA CYS A 178 -9.54 1.45 23.41
C CYS A 178 -10.48 1.77 24.59
N LEU A 179 -11.66 1.20 24.61
CA LEU A 179 -12.63 1.42 25.68
C LEU A 179 -12.10 0.99 27.06
N VAL A 180 -11.52 -0.20 27.18
CA VAL A 180 -10.94 -0.67 28.44
C VAL A 180 -9.76 0.21 28.85
N SER A 181 -8.90 0.57 27.92
CA SER A 181 -7.73 1.42 28.19
C SER A 181 -8.08 2.80 28.75
N LEU A 182 -9.19 3.42 28.30
CA LEU A 182 -9.62 4.74 28.79
C LEU A 182 -9.86 4.81 30.31
N PHE A 183 -10.15 3.70 30.94
CA PHE A 183 -10.41 3.63 32.41
C PHE A 183 -9.16 3.29 33.22
N HIS A 184 -7.99 3.04 32.58
CA HIS A 184 -6.79 2.54 33.24
C HIS A 184 -5.52 3.32 32.85
N LEU A 185 -5.64 4.62 32.58
CA LEU A 185 -4.50 5.45 32.16
C LEU A 185 -3.60 5.79 33.35
N HIS A 186 -2.34 5.36 33.33
CA HIS A 186 -1.39 5.55 34.41
C HIS A 186 -0.05 6.15 33.98
N HIS A 187 0.29 6.08 32.68
CA HIS A 187 1.56 6.53 32.16
C HIS A 187 1.40 7.62 31.11
N ASN A 188 2.43 8.48 31.00
CA ASN A 188 2.49 9.45 29.93
C ASN A 188 2.98 8.76 28.64
N PRO A 189 2.14 8.65 27.58
CA PRO A 189 2.50 7.92 26.36
C PRO A 189 3.56 8.63 25.49
N VAL A 190 4.04 9.81 25.88
CA VAL A 190 5.03 10.60 25.12
C VAL A 190 6.43 10.46 25.73
N VAL A 191 6.56 9.85 26.90
CA VAL A 191 7.82 9.74 27.66
C VAL A 191 8.32 8.30 27.70
N PRO A 192 9.63 8.07 27.38
CA PRO A 192 10.61 9.03 26.89
C PRO A 192 10.34 9.46 25.45
N PHE A 193 10.78 10.65 25.05
CA PHE A 193 10.57 11.15 23.70
C PHE A 193 11.32 10.31 22.67
N THR A 194 12.58 9.95 22.96
CA THR A 194 13.42 9.02 22.19
C THR A 194 14.06 8.00 23.11
N PRO A 195 14.47 6.82 22.60
CA PRO A 195 15.17 5.83 23.42
C PRO A 195 16.48 6.39 23.95
N PRO A 196 16.76 6.27 25.28
CA PRO A 196 18.00 6.70 25.85
C PRO A 196 19.22 6.00 25.22
N GLY A 197 20.30 6.76 24.95
CA GLY A 197 21.57 6.22 24.48
C GLY A 197 21.62 5.79 23.00
N LYS A 198 20.54 5.91 22.25
CA LYS A 198 20.55 5.63 20.79
C LYS A 198 20.88 6.89 19.97
N PRO A 199 21.70 6.80 18.89
CA PRO A 199 21.94 7.93 17.98
C PRO A 199 20.66 8.40 17.33
N PHE A 200 20.43 9.72 17.30
CA PHE A 200 19.20 10.32 16.74
C PHE A 200 18.94 9.87 15.29
N GLY A 201 19.97 9.79 14.45
CA GLY A 201 19.83 9.40 13.05
C GLY A 201 19.22 8.01 12.87
N SER A 202 19.68 7.01 13.64
CA SER A 202 19.14 5.64 13.56
C SER A 202 17.69 5.56 14.08
N VAL A 203 17.41 6.27 15.19
CA VAL A 203 16.07 6.40 15.78
C VAL A 203 15.08 7.00 14.77
N PHE A 204 15.49 8.10 14.15
CA PHE A 204 14.69 8.82 13.17
C PHE A 204 14.47 8.00 11.90
N GLY A 205 15.52 7.40 11.34
CA GLY A 205 15.48 6.69 10.06
C GLY A 205 14.59 5.45 10.08
N ARG A 206 14.67 4.63 11.14
CA ARG A 206 13.83 3.43 11.30
C ARG A 206 12.37 3.78 11.53
N GLY A 207 12.09 4.70 12.45
CA GLY A 207 10.72 5.14 12.73
C GLY A 207 10.06 5.79 11.53
N LEU A 208 10.78 6.65 10.79
CA LEU A 208 10.27 7.24 9.57
C LEU A 208 9.93 6.18 8.51
N ALA A 209 10.76 5.14 8.35
CA ALA A 209 10.49 4.05 7.40
C ALA A 209 9.20 3.31 7.72
N LEU A 210 9.01 2.91 8.99
CA LEU A 210 7.80 2.24 9.45
C LEU A 210 6.57 3.13 9.28
N ALA A 211 6.66 4.42 9.63
CA ALA A 211 5.56 5.35 9.45
C ALA A 211 5.23 5.57 7.96
N MET A 212 6.22 5.75 7.09
CA MET A 212 5.99 5.87 5.64
C MET A 212 5.37 4.60 5.05
N TRP A 213 5.74 3.42 5.53
CA TRP A 213 5.12 2.17 5.12
C TRP A 213 3.65 2.10 5.52
N ASN A 214 3.31 2.40 6.78
CA ASN A 214 1.93 2.38 7.29
C ASN A 214 1.01 3.34 6.54
N TYR A 215 1.55 4.43 6.04
CA TYR A 215 0.80 5.46 5.34
C TYR A 215 1.07 5.49 3.83
N ALA A 216 1.52 4.38 3.23
CA ALA A 216 1.78 4.26 1.80
C ALA A 216 0.60 3.65 1.03
N GLY A 217 0.61 3.80 -0.29
CA GLY A 217 -0.25 3.06 -1.20
C GLY A 217 -1.55 3.73 -1.60
N TYR A 218 -1.76 4.98 -1.29
CA TYR A 218 -3.02 5.69 -1.60
C TYR A 218 -3.28 5.82 -3.11
N GLU A 219 -2.25 5.88 -3.94
CA GLU A 219 -2.36 5.88 -5.40
C GLU A 219 -2.82 4.54 -5.98
N GLN A 220 -2.69 3.43 -5.22
CA GLN A 220 -3.11 2.10 -5.68
C GLN A 220 -4.62 2.00 -5.91
N LEU A 221 -5.42 2.83 -5.26
CA LEU A 221 -6.85 2.93 -5.55
C LEU A 221 -7.14 3.12 -7.04
N SER A 222 -6.21 3.78 -7.78
CA SER A 222 -6.34 4.03 -9.21
C SER A 222 -6.29 2.78 -10.08
N SER A 223 -5.74 1.66 -9.58
CA SER A 223 -5.77 0.39 -10.30
C SER A 223 -7.18 -0.20 -10.42
N MET A 224 -8.12 0.27 -9.58
CA MET A 224 -9.52 -0.16 -9.55
C MET A 224 -10.48 0.84 -10.21
N THR A 225 -9.98 1.90 -10.82
CA THR A 225 -10.79 2.98 -11.40
C THR A 225 -11.86 2.46 -12.37
N GLY A 226 -11.53 1.46 -13.20
CA GLY A 226 -12.46 0.83 -14.14
C GLY A 226 -13.63 0.06 -13.49
N GLU A 227 -13.52 -0.27 -12.19
CA GLU A 227 -14.55 -1.03 -11.45
C GLU A 227 -15.43 -0.09 -10.58
N MET A 228 -15.18 1.22 -10.57
CA MET A 228 -15.90 2.20 -9.75
C MET A 228 -17.14 2.76 -10.45
N LYS A 229 -18.22 2.91 -9.69
CA LYS A 229 -19.34 3.77 -10.11
C LYS A 229 -18.92 5.22 -10.00
N ASN A 230 -18.99 5.99 -11.10
CA ASN A 230 -18.58 7.40 -11.12
C ASN A 230 -17.19 7.61 -10.51
N PRO A 231 -16.12 7.10 -11.19
CA PRO A 231 -14.78 6.99 -10.61
C PRO A 231 -14.20 8.32 -10.11
N GLN A 232 -14.49 9.44 -10.80
CA GLN A 232 -14.00 10.75 -10.43
C GLN A 232 -14.46 11.21 -9.04
N LYS A 233 -15.75 11.02 -8.71
CA LYS A 233 -16.32 11.41 -7.41
C LYS A 233 -16.03 10.37 -6.33
N MET A 234 -16.17 9.09 -6.67
CA MET A 234 -15.97 7.99 -5.71
C MET A 234 -14.53 7.91 -5.24
N PHE A 235 -13.56 8.11 -6.13
CA PHE A 235 -12.14 8.10 -5.82
C PHE A 235 -11.80 9.13 -4.73
N VAL A 236 -12.17 10.39 -4.94
CA VAL A 236 -11.95 11.47 -3.97
C VAL A 236 -12.61 11.16 -2.63
N ARG A 237 -13.87 10.70 -2.66
CA ARG A 237 -14.63 10.37 -1.45
C ARG A 237 -13.98 9.24 -0.65
N ILE A 238 -13.48 8.19 -1.31
CA ILE A 238 -12.81 7.08 -0.63
C ILE A 238 -11.53 7.58 0.04
N LEU A 239 -10.67 8.35 -0.64
CA LEU A 239 -9.46 8.89 -0.06
C LEU A 239 -9.74 9.79 1.15
N ALA A 240 -10.78 10.63 1.07
CA ALA A 240 -11.18 11.55 2.14
C ALA A 240 -11.65 10.82 3.41
N TRP A 241 -12.27 9.65 3.28
CA TRP A 241 -12.69 8.83 4.42
C TRP A 241 -11.57 7.91 4.92
N ASN A 242 -10.81 7.30 4.01
CA ASN A 242 -9.79 6.32 4.37
C ASN A 242 -8.62 6.93 5.14
N THR A 243 -8.19 8.15 4.78
CA THR A 243 -7.03 8.79 5.43
C THR A 243 -7.25 9.03 6.94
N PRO A 244 -8.32 9.70 7.40
CA PRO A 244 -8.56 9.86 8.84
C PRO A 244 -8.84 8.53 9.54
N MET A 245 -9.50 7.55 8.88
CA MET A 245 -9.67 6.22 9.45
C MET A 245 -8.32 5.57 9.76
N ASN A 246 -7.37 5.60 8.85
CA ASN A 246 -6.03 5.03 9.06
C ASN A 246 -5.29 5.73 10.21
N ILE A 247 -5.32 7.06 10.26
CA ILE A 247 -4.68 7.85 11.33
C ILE A 247 -5.23 7.43 12.69
N LEU A 248 -6.56 7.38 12.84
CA LEU A 248 -7.21 6.98 14.09
C LEU A 248 -6.90 5.52 14.45
N THR A 249 -6.88 4.63 13.46
CA THR A 249 -6.57 3.21 13.66
C THR A 249 -5.17 3.00 14.24
N TYR A 250 -4.20 3.78 13.82
CA TYR A 250 -2.83 3.62 14.31
C TYR A 250 -2.58 4.36 15.63
N ILE A 251 -3.02 5.60 15.75
CA ILE A 251 -2.71 6.44 16.91
C ILE A 251 -3.50 6.02 18.15
N LEU A 252 -4.81 5.84 18.02
CA LEU A 252 -5.68 5.72 19.18
C LEU A 252 -5.39 4.47 20.03
N PRO A 253 -5.41 3.22 19.49
CA PRO A 253 -5.20 2.02 20.30
C PRO A 253 -3.79 1.93 20.86
N THR A 254 -2.77 2.34 20.09
CA THR A 254 -1.38 2.25 20.54
C THR A 254 -1.05 3.28 21.62
N THR A 255 -1.52 4.53 21.46
CA THR A 255 -1.36 5.57 22.49
C THR A 255 -2.02 5.18 23.79
N LEU A 256 -3.25 4.68 23.73
CA LEU A 256 -3.99 4.26 24.92
C LEU A 256 -3.33 3.05 25.59
N ALA A 257 -2.88 2.05 24.81
CA ALA A 257 -2.23 0.86 25.38
C ALA A 257 -0.89 1.21 26.04
N ILE A 258 -0.08 2.12 25.47
CA ILE A 258 1.15 2.62 26.10
C ILE A 258 0.82 3.44 27.36
N ALA A 259 -0.23 4.24 27.34
CA ALA A 259 -0.65 5.00 28.51
C ALA A 259 -1.13 4.12 29.65
N VAL A 260 -1.58 2.90 29.40
CA VAL A 260 -1.91 1.91 30.44
C VAL A 260 -0.67 1.17 30.94
N LEU A 261 0.15 0.64 30.01
CA LEU A 261 1.21 -0.32 30.36
C LEU A 261 2.56 0.33 30.67
N GLY A 262 2.91 1.43 30.01
CA GLY A 262 4.17 2.16 30.17
C GLY A 262 5.43 1.42 29.70
N ASN A 263 5.34 0.14 29.29
CA ASN A 263 6.46 -0.73 28.95
C ASN A 263 6.81 -0.69 27.45
N TRP A 264 7.01 0.48 26.91
CA TRP A 264 7.27 0.70 25.48
C TRP A 264 8.47 -0.10 24.92
N GLN A 265 9.43 -0.52 25.77
CA GLN A 265 10.61 -1.31 25.40
C GLN A 265 10.27 -2.72 24.89
N ASP A 266 9.11 -3.24 25.26
CA ASP A 266 8.65 -4.56 24.88
C ASP A 266 7.88 -4.57 23.55
N TRP A 267 7.61 -3.39 22.98
CA TRP A 267 6.79 -3.23 21.78
C TRP A 267 7.56 -3.64 20.51
N LYS A 268 7.68 -4.95 20.31
CA LYS A 268 8.13 -5.54 19.05
C LYS A 268 6.96 -5.65 18.08
N THR A 269 7.24 -6.02 16.84
CA THR A 269 6.20 -6.41 15.87
C THR A 269 5.32 -7.48 16.52
N ASP A 270 4.02 -7.37 16.57
CA ASP A 270 3.07 -8.27 17.24
C ASP A 270 2.69 -7.96 18.71
N TYR A 271 3.33 -6.99 19.35
CA TYR A 271 3.10 -6.75 20.78
C TYR A 271 1.69 -6.28 21.13
N ILE A 272 0.94 -5.68 20.21
CA ILE A 272 -0.42 -5.18 20.46
C ILE A 272 -1.37 -6.29 20.96
N VAL A 273 -1.15 -7.55 20.55
CA VAL A 273 -1.89 -8.72 21.02
C VAL A 273 -1.60 -9.00 22.49
N THR A 274 -0.31 -8.95 22.84
CA THR A 274 0.14 -9.10 24.24
C THR A 274 -0.37 -7.96 25.12
N ALA A 275 -0.28 -6.72 24.63
CA ALA A 275 -0.82 -5.54 25.30
C ALA A 275 -2.33 -5.70 25.58
N ALA A 276 -3.09 -6.14 24.60
CA ALA A 276 -4.53 -6.40 24.77
C ALA A 276 -4.83 -7.46 25.83
N LYS A 277 -4.01 -8.52 25.89
CA LYS A 277 -4.11 -9.56 26.93
C LYS A 277 -3.81 -9.01 28.33
N LEU A 278 -2.80 -8.15 28.44
CA LEU A 278 -2.42 -7.53 29.73
C LEU A 278 -3.48 -6.52 30.22
N ILE A 279 -4.08 -5.77 29.30
CA ILE A 279 -5.08 -4.71 29.62
C ILE A 279 -6.46 -5.29 29.89
N GLY A 280 -6.94 -6.20 29.04
CA GLY A 280 -8.33 -6.67 29.06
C GLY A 280 -8.47 -8.18 29.24
N GLY A 281 -7.40 -8.87 29.64
CA GLY A 281 -7.40 -10.29 29.94
C GLY A 281 -7.33 -11.20 28.70
N PRO A 282 -7.37 -12.53 28.93
CA PRO A 282 -7.11 -13.51 27.86
C PRO A 282 -8.14 -13.47 26.72
N VAL A 283 -9.39 -13.09 27.01
CA VAL A 283 -10.45 -13.00 26.00
C VAL A 283 -10.16 -11.87 25.00
N LEU A 284 -9.78 -10.67 25.50
CA LEU A 284 -9.41 -9.55 24.63
C LEU A 284 -8.12 -9.85 23.87
N GLY A 285 -7.12 -10.47 24.53
CA GLY A 285 -5.89 -10.90 23.85
C GLY A 285 -6.16 -11.89 22.71
N GLY A 286 -7.02 -12.90 22.93
CA GLY A 286 -7.44 -13.84 21.90
C GLY A 286 -8.21 -13.20 20.76
N ALA A 287 -9.14 -12.30 21.07
CA ALA A 287 -9.88 -11.53 20.06
C ALA A 287 -8.96 -10.64 19.23
N MET A 288 -7.95 -10.00 19.86
CA MET A 288 -6.97 -9.16 19.19
C MET A 288 -6.04 -9.99 18.31
N LEU A 289 -5.64 -11.21 18.71
CA LEU A 289 -4.89 -12.14 17.87
C LEU A 289 -5.65 -12.47 16.58
N VAL A 290 -6.92 -12.85 16.72
CA VAL A 290 -7.77 -13.17 15.56
C VAL A 290 -7.91 -11.94 14.67
N ALA A 291 -8.09 -10.75 15.24
CA ALA A 291 -8.14 -9.50 14.49
C ALA A 291 -6.82 -9.19 13.75
N ALA A 292 -5.66 -9.42 14.36
CA ALA A 292 -4.35 -9.22 13.75
C ALA A 292 -4.12 -10.17 12.57
N MET A 293 -4.48 -11.43 12.72
CA MET A 293 -4.42 -12.42 11.63
C MET A 293 -5.35 -12.05 10.48
N ILE A 294 -6.60 -11.67 10.77
CA ILE A 294 -7.57 -11.20 9.76
C ILE A 294 -7.06 -9.94 9.06
N GLY A 295 -6.49 -8.99 9.81
CA GLY A 295 -5.90 -7.76 9.27
C GLY A 295 -4.75 -8.06 8.30
N SER A 296 -3.80 -8.90 8.71
CA SER A 296 -2.67 -9.32 7.86
C SER A 296 -3.11 -10.08 6.61
N LEU A 297 -4.11 -10.97 6.74
CA LEU A 297 -4.71 -11.65 5.60
C LEU A 297 -5.43 -10.68 4.66
N SER A 298 -6.13 -9.68 5.21
CA SER A 298 -6.81 -8.63 4.43
C SER A 298 -5.82 -7.77 3.64
N LEU A 299 -4.69 -7.37 4.28
CA LEU A 299 -3.58 -6.66 3.64
C LEU A 299 -3.00 -7.48 2.48
N ALA A 300 -2.65 -8.75 2.73
CA ALA A 300 -2.10 -9.65 1.70
C ALA A 300 -3.09 -9.83 0.54
N ASN A 301 -4.35 -10.14 0.84
CA ASN A 301 -5.39 -10.35 -0.15
C ASN A 301 -5.61 -9.11 -1.02
N SER A 302 -5.77 -7.95 -0.40
CA SER A 302 -5.99 -6.68 -1.08
C SER A 302 -4.76 -6.27 -1.92
N THR A 303 -3.55 -6.52 -1.41
CA THR A 303 -2.31 -6.24 -2.15
C THR A 303 -2.21 -7.10 -3.40
N ILE A 304 -2.45 -8.42 -3.32
CA ILE A 304 -2.52 -9.30 -4.50
C ILE A 304 -3.54 -8.77 -5.50
N LEU A 305 -4.70 -8.36 -5.02
CA LEU A 305 -5.79 -7.85 -5.83
C LEU A 305 -5.38 -6.60 -6.63
N TYR A 306 -4.89 -5.57 -5.95
CA TYR A 306 -4.54 -4.29 -6.58
C TYR A 306 -3.32 -4.42 -7.49
N THR A 307 -2.30 -5.12 -7.05
CA THR A 307 -0.97 -5.06 -7.67
C THR A 307 -0.80 -5.98 -8.88
N THR A 308 -1.50 -7.10 -8.94
CA THR A 308 -1.43 -8.02 -10.09
C THR A 308 -2.15 -7.49 -11.34
N ARG A 309 -2.96 -6.44 -11.20
CA ARG A 309 -3.56 -5.73 -12.34
C ARG A 309 -2.52 -4.92 -13.13
N ILE A 310 -1.49 -4.41 -12.44
CA ILE A 310 -0.45 -3.59 -13.08
C ILE A 310 0.32 -4.36 -14.15
N PRO A 311 0.93 -5.56 -13.88
CA PRO A 311 1.61 -6.32 -14.92
C PRO A 311 0.66 -6.79 -16.03
N ALA A 312 -0.62 -7.04 -15.73
CA ALA A 312 -1.61 -7.36 -16.76
C ALA A 312 -1.82 -6.17 -17.70
N THR A 313 -2.04 -4.97 -17.16
CA THR A 313 -2.18 -3.73 -17.96
C THR A 313 -0.89 -3.42 -18.74
N MET A 314 0.28 -3.61 -18.14
CA MET A 314 1.56 -3.45 -18.84
C MET A 314 1.72 -4.44 -20.02
N ALA A 315 1.21 -5.67 -19.88
CA ALA A 315 1.23 -6.66 -20.95
C ALA A 315 0.21 -6.32 -22.06
N GLU A 316 -0.96 -5.80 -21.70
CA GLU A 316 -1.96 -5.26 -22.65
C GLU A 316 -1.38 -4.08 -23.44
N ASP A 317 -0.62 -3.21 -22.79
CA ASP A 317 0.07 -2.07 -23.41
C ASP A 317 1.33 -2.47 -24.18
N GLY A 318 1.71 -3.77 -24.21
CA GLY A 318 2.84 -4.30 -24.99
C GLY A 318 4.21 -4.20 -24.32
N TYR A 319 4.27 -3.86 -23.01
CA TYR A 319 5.55 -3.79 -22.28
C TYR A 319 6.01 -5.12 -21.70
N LEU A 320 5.09 -6.02 -21.43
CA LEU A 320 5.35 -7.36 -20.90
C LEU A 320 4.83 -8.43 -21.89
N PRO A 321 5.33 -9.65 -21.79
CA PRO A 321 4.85 -10.73 -22.65
C PRO A 321 3.32 -10.90 -22.54
N ALA A 322 2.64 -10.98 -23.69
CA ALA A 322 1.17 -11.02 -23.77
C ALA A 322 0.52 -12.13 -22.95
N TRP A 323 1.25 -13.23 -22.69
CA TRP A 323 0.72 -14.32 -21.86
C TRP A 323 0.48 -13.92 -20.40
N LEU A 324 1.22 -12.93 -19.86
CA LEU A 324 1.01 -12.36 -18.51
C LEU A 324 -0.30 -11.57 -18.42
N GLY A 325 -0.65 -10.84 -19.49
CA GLY A 325 -1.88 -10.04 -19.58
C GLY A 325 -3.14 -10.87 -19.86
N LYS A 326 -3.01 -12.19 -20.10
CA LYS A 326 -4.17 -13.03 -20.45
C LYS A 326 -5.12 -13.16 -19.25
N ILE A 327 -6.30 -12.56 -19.41
CA ILE A 327 -7.40 -12.63 -18.43
C ILE A 327 -8.07 -14.00 -18.52
N HIS A 328 -8.32 -14.62 -17.37
CA HIS A 328 -9.01 -15.91 -17.28
C HIS A 328 -10.48 -15.78 -17.71
N ALA A 329 -10.94 -16.55 -18.70
CA ALA A 329 -12.26 -16.38 -19.32
C ALA A 329 -13.43 -16.43 -18.32
N LYS A 330 -13.41 -17.36 -17.36
CA LYS A 330 -14.49 -17.55 -16.36
C LYS A 330 -14.40 -16.53 -15.22
N PHE A 331 -13.18 -16.31 -14.67
CA PHE A 331 -12.98 -15.57 -13.45
C PHE A 331 -12.64 -14.08 -13.67
N GLN A 332 -12.30 -13.74 -14.91
CA GLN A 332 -11.95 -12.38 -15.32
C GLN A 332 -10.79 -11.78 -14.49
N THR A 333 -9.81 -12.62 -14.18
CA THR A 333 -8.63 -12.27 -13.38
C THR A 333 -7.33 -12.53 -14.15
N PRO A 334 -6.23 -11.81 -13.86
CA PRO A 334 -4.91 -12.07 -14.44
C PRO A 334 -4.21 -13.25 -13.74
N ALA A 335 -4.81 -14.44 -13.81
CA ALA A 335 -4.38 -15.61 -13.04
C ALA A 335 -2.89 -15.98 -13.23
N ARG A 336 -2.31 -15.71 -14.41
CA ARG A 336 -0.88 -15.98 -14.68
C ARG A 336 0.03 -14.99 -13.96
N ALA A 337 -0.31 -13.71 -13.95
CA ALA A 337 0.44 -12.70 -13.19
C ALA A 337 0.37 -13.01 -11.69
N ILE A 338 -0.80 -13.45 -11.17
CA ILE A 338 -0.97 -13.88 -9.79
C ILE A 338 -0.05 -15.08 -9.48
N ALA A 339 -0.04 -16.11 -10.35
CA ALA A 339 0.77 -17.32 -10.13
C ALA A 339 2.28 -17.00 -10.10
N VAL A 340 2.79 -16.22 -11.07
CA VAL A 340 4.19 -15.77 -11.08
C VAL A 340 4.55 -15.02 -9.82
N SER A 341 3.70 -14.09 -9.42
CA SER A 341 3.91 -13.29 -8.20
C SER A 341 3.93 -14.18 -6.95
N ALA A 342 3.01 -15.16 -6.85
CA ALA A 342 2.93 -16.06 -5.69
C ALA A 342 4.20 -16.89 -5.49
N VAL A 343 4.84 -17.35 -6.57
CA VAL A 343 6.13 -18.07 -6.49
C VAL A 343 7.19 -17.17 -5.86
N VAL A 344 7.28 -15.91 -6.30
CA VAL A 344 8.26 -14.96 -5.77
C VAL A 344 7.96 -14.60 -4.32
N TYR A 345 6.68 -14.47 -3.94
CA TYR A 345 6.28 -14.24 -2.54
C TYR A 345 6.81 -15.33 -1.62
N CYS A 346 6.64 -16.61 -2.01
CA CYS A 346 7.12 -17.75 -1.22
C CYS A 346 8.65 -17.75 -1.05
N VAL A 347 9.38 -17.39 -2.10
CA VAL A 347 10.85 -17.30 -2.03
C VAL A 347 11.28 -16.21 -1.04
N LEU A 348 10.66 -15.04 -1.11
CA LEU A 348 11.00 -13.88 -0.28
C LEU A 348 10.49 -13.99 1.17
N ALA A 349 9.49 -14.82 1.45
CA ALA A 349 8.97 -15.07 2.80
C ALA A 349 9.99 -15.73 3.77
N ARG A 350 11.23 -15.97 3.32
CA ARG A 350 12.34 -16.42 4.17
C ARG A 350 13.06 -15.30 4.94
N TYR A 351 12.83 -14.05 4.51
CA TYR A 351 13.49 -12.89 5.09
C TYR A 351 12.65 -12.25 6.20
N PRO A 352 13.27 -11.60 7.18
CA PRO A 352 12.59 -10.86 8.24
C PRO A 352 11.69 -9.74 7.69
N VAL A 353 10.62 -9.43 8.41
CA VAL A 353 9.65 -8.39 8.04
C VAL A 353 10.34 -7.03 7.88
N GLU A 354 11.22 -6.67 8.81
CA GLU A 354 11.94 -5.40 8.83
C GLU A 354 12.80 -5.19 7.58
N ASP A 355 13.51 -6.24 7.14
CA ASP A 355 14.34 -6.18 5.93
C ASP A 355 13.49 -5.98 4.68
N LEU A 356 12.37 -6.71 4.58
CA LEU A 356 11.45 -6.61 3.47
C LEU A 356 10.83 -5.20 3.39
N VAL A 357 10.42 -4.62 4.52
CA VAL A 357 9.88 -3.25 4.60
C VAL A 357 10.92 -2.23 4.16
N ASN A 358 12.13 -2.33 4.69
CA ASN A 358 13.19 -1.35 4.42
C ASN A 358 13.61 -1.31 2.94
N ILE A 359 13.63 -2.47 2.27
CA ILE A 359 13.93 -2.53 0.82
C ILE A 359 12.70 -2.08 0.02
N TYR A 360 11.48 -2.51 0.41
CA TYR A 360 10.24 -2.15 -0.24
C TYR A 360 10.03 -0.63 -0.32
N ILE A 361 10.33 0.10 0.75
CA ILE A 361 10.07 1.54 0.81
C ILE A 361 10.79 2.33 -0.30
N TRP A 362 11.91 1.82 -0.82
CA TRP A 362 12.63 2.46 -1.92
C TRP A 362 11.86 2.39 -3.24
N THR A 363 11.22 1.26 -3.53
CA THR A 363 10.35 1.15 -4.71
C THR A 363 9.12 2.03 -4.55
N ARG A 364 8.62 2.18 -3.31
CA ARG A 364 7.52 3.12 -2.99
C ARG A 364 7.93 4.56 -3.20
N ILE A 365 9.10 4.96 -2.71
CA ILE A 365 9.65 6.29 -2.95
C ILE A 365 9.70 6.58 -4.45
N ALA A 366 10.27 5.68 -5.24
CA ALA A 366 10.43 5.87 -6.69
C ALA A 366 9.06 6.02 -7.41
N THR A 367 8.11 5.11 -7.15
CA THR A 367 6.77 5.15 -7.78
C THR A 367 5.94 6.34 -7.31
N THR A 368 6.04 6.69 -6.03
CA THR A 368 5.33 7.85 -5.46
C THR A 368 5.86 9.16 -6.05
N LEU A 369 7.19 9.33 -6.11
CA LEU A 369 7.77 10.53 -6.73
C LEU A 369 7.36 10.67 -8.19
N LEU A 370 7.36 9.59 -8.98
CA LEU A 370 6.85 9.61 -10.35
C LEU A 370 5.39 10.07 -10.42
N THR A 371 4.54 9.59 -9.50
CA THR A 371 3.12 9.98 -9.44
C THR A 371 2.96 11.46 -9.09
N LEU A 372 3.71 11.97 -8.09
CA LEU A 372 3.67 13.37 -7.68
C LEU A 372 4.15 14.31 -8.80
N PHE A 373 5.27 13.96 -9.42
CA PHE A 373 5.80 14.73 -10.57
C PHE A 373 4.91 14.61 -11.80
N ALA A 374 4.19 13.49 -11.98
CA ALA A 374 3.19 13.37 -13.04
C ALA A 374 2.05 14.38 -12.84
N ALA A 375 1.59 14.62 -11.61
CA ALA A 375 0.57 15.64 -11.34
C ALA A 375 1.06 17.05 -11.74
N TRP A 376 2.30 17.39 -11.43
CA TRP A 376 2.91 18.64 -11.87
C TRP A 376 3.05 18.74 -13.38
N GLN A 377 3.56 17.69 -14.04
CA GLN A 377 3.78 17.67 -15.47
C GLN A 377 2.47 17.73 -16.25
N MET A 378 1.44 17.04 -15.79
CA MET A 378 0.11 17.05 -16.43
C MET A 378 -0.60 18.40 -16.29
N ARG A 379 -0.33 19.18 -15.23
CA ARG A 379 -0.78 20.58 -15.16
C ARG A 379 -0.15 21.45 -16.23
N ARG A 380 1.11 21.16 -16.64
CA ARG A 380 1.81 21.91 -17.71
C ARG A 380 1.41 21.44 -19.10
N LYS A 381 1.19 20.13 -19.30
CA LYS A 381 0.84 19.54 -20.60
C LYS A 381 -0.63 19.75 -20.98
N ALA A 382 -1.52 19.72 -19.99
CA ALA A 382 -2.96 19.81 -20.17
C ALA A 382 -3.60 20.82 -19.19
N PRO A 383 -3.25 22.14 -19.26
CA PRO A 383 -3.67 23.14 -18.29
C PRO A 383 -5.18 23.38 -18.32
N ASP A 384 -5.78 23.34 -19.52
CA ASP A 384 -7.20 23.70 -19.78
C ASP A 384 -8.15 22.50 -19.75
N THR A 385 -7.61 21.27 -19.62
CA THR A 385 -8.46 20.07 -19.57
C THR A 385 -9.32 20.09 -18.30
N PRO A 386 -10.65 19.94 -18.43
CA PRO A 386 -11.58 19.92 -17.31
C PRO A 386 -11.21 18.82 -16.30
N ARG A 387 -11.23 19.16 -15.01
CA ARG A 387 -10.95 18.23 -13.90
C ARG A 387 -12.04 18.38 -12.85
N SER A 388 -12.68 17.27 -12.47
CA SER A 388 -13.69 17.26 -11.42
C SER A 388 -13.11 17.53 -10.03
N PHE A 389 -11.78 17.31 -9.86
CA PHE A 389 -11.03 17.65 -8.67
C PHE A 389 -9.68 18.27 -9.06
N ARG A 390 -9.32 19.35 -8.41
CA ARG A 390 -8.01 20.01 -8.52
C ARG A 390 -7.45 20.24 -7.12
N ILE A 391 -6.16 20.02 -6.93
CA ILE A 391 -5.49 20.27 -5.64
C ILE A 391 -5.76 21.72 -5.23
N PRO A 392 -6.35 21.94 -4.02
CA PRO A 392 -6.66 23.28 -3.53
C PRO A 392 -5.40 24.12 -3.31
N GLY A 393 -5.52 25.44 -3.32
CA GLY A 393 -4.39 26.36 -3.12
C GLY A 393 -3.52 26.59 -4.36
N GLY A 394 -3.95 26.16 -5.57
CA GLY A 394 -3.27 26.47 -6.83
C GLY A 394 -1.82 25.99 -6.86
N THR A 395 -0.88 26.92 -7.10
CA THR A 395 0.57 26.62 -7.16
C THR A 395 1.14 26.26 -5.78
N LEU A 396 0.68 26.93 -4.71
CA LEU A 396 1.13 26.63 -3.34
C LEU A 396 0.68 25.23 -2.90
N GLY A 397 -0.57 24.84 -3.23
CA GLY A 397 -1.06 23.49 -2.96
C GLY A 397 -0.27 22.43 -3.72
N LEU A 398 0.10 22.68 -4.98
CA LEU A 398 0.96 21.80 -5.74
C LEU A 398 2.37 21.70 -5.18
N ALA A 399 2.93 22.85 -4.74
CA ALA A 399 4.23 22.89 -4.08
C ALA A 399 4.23 22.07 -2.78
N TYR A 400 3.19 22.19 -1.95
CA TYR A 400 3.00 21.35 -0.76
C TYR A 400 3.00 19.87 -1.11
N VAL A 401 2.23 19.47 -2.11
CA VAL A 401 2.09 18.08 -2.55
C VAL A 401 3.42 17.46 -3.02
N ILE A 402 4.33 18.28 -3.56
CA ILE A 402 5.61 17.78 -4.09
C ILE A 402 6.72 17.91 -3.05
N ILE A 403 6.89 19.08 -2.44
CA ILE A 403 8.07 19.39 -1.62
C ILE A 403 8.15 18.52 -0.38
N PHE A 404 7.05 18.38 0.36
CA PHE A 404 7.07 17.64 1.62
C PHE A 404 7.36 16.14 1.44
N PRO A 405 6.72 15.39 0.50
CA PRO A 405 7.11 14.02 0.25
C PRO A 405 8.55 13.88 -0.25
N VAL A 406 9.05 14.82 -1.07
CA VAL A 406 10.46 14.81 -1.52
C VAL A 406 11.40 14.95 -0.33
N ILE A 407 11.11 15.85 0.61
CA ILE A 407 11.90 16.01 1.85
C ILE A 407 11.88 14.72 2.67
N LEU A 408 10.71 14.10 2.88
CA LEU A 408 10.61 12.82 3.62
C LEU A 408 11.39 11.71 2.93
N CYS A 409 11.31 11.62 1.60
CA CYS A 409 12.10 10.67 0.82
C CYS A 409 13.60 10.90 0.98
N ALA A 410 14.07 12.15 0.90
CA ALA A 410 15.47 12.50 1.09
C ALA A 410 15.96 12.16 2.50
N LEU A 411 15.17 12.47 3.52
CA LEU A 411 15.45 12.11 4.91
C LEU A 411 15.53 10.60 5.10
N LYS A 412 14.60 9.82 4.51
CA LYS A 412 14.63 8.36 4.58
C LYS A 412 15.86 7.78 3.88
N VAL A 413 16.21 8.28 2.71
CA VAL A 413 17.40 7.84 1.96
C VAL A 413 18.67 8.15 2.76
N ALA A 414 18.80 9.35 3.30
CA ALA A 414 19.96 9.78 4.08
C ALA A 414 20.17 8.98 5.38
N GLN A 415 19.09 8.38 5.92
CA GLN A 415 19.13 7.58 7.15
C GLN A 415 19.00 6.07 6.88
N SER A 416 19.21 5.63 5.63
CA SER A 416 19.14 4.21 5.28
C SER A 416 20.38 3.46 5.75
N GLU A 417 20.19 2.23 6.22
CA GLU A 417 21.26 1.35 6.67
C GLU A 417 22.08 0.80 5.49
N ASP A 418 23.33 0.41 5.74
CA ASP A 418 24.26 -0.01 4.67
C ASP A 418 23.75 -1.18 3.82
N TYR A 419 23.06 -2.16 4.42
CA TYR A 419 22.48 -3.27 3.66
C TYR A 419 21.37 -2.81 2.74
N VAL A 420 20.56 -1.86 3.17
CA VAL A 420 19.49 -1.28 2.34
C VAL A 420 20.08 -0.53 1.16
N MET A 421 21.13 0.27 1.40
CA MET A 421 21.88 0.99 0.35
C MET A 421 22.54 0.05 -0.66
N ARG A 422 22.77 -1.22 -0.29
CA ARG A 422 23.32 -2.25 -1.20
C ARG A 422 22.24 -2.90 -2.06
N TYR A 423 21.10 -3.28 -1.47
CA TYR A 423 20.09 -4.09 -2.17
C TYR A 423 18.99 -3.27 -2.85
N ALA A 424 18.56 -2.15 -2.27
CA ALA A 424 17.49 -1.34 -2.84
C ALA A 424 17.83 -0.73 -4.20
N PRO A 425 19.05 -0.19 -4.46
CA PRO A 425 19.44 0.27 -5.79
C PRO A 425 19.43 -0.85 -6.83
N LEU A 426 19.81 -2.09 -6.48
CA LEU A 426 19.75 -3.24 -7.40
C LEU A 426 18.32 -3.53 -7.82
N LEU A 427 17.37 -3.45 -6.89
CA LEU A 427 15.94 -3.61 -7.20
C LEU A 427 15.46 -2.48 -8.12
N LEU A 428 15.86 -1.24 -7.89
CA LEU A 428 15.52 -0.12 -8.78
C LEU A 428 16.17 -0.26 -10.17
N LEU A 429 17.43 -0.68 -10.24
CA LEU A 429 18.12 -0.94 -11.50
C LEU A 429 17.52 -2.09 -12.30
N SER A 430 16.82 -3.02 -11.64
CA SER A 430 16.11 -4.10 -12.35
C SER A 430 15.11 -3.57 -13.38
N GLY A 431 14.53 -2.40 -13.14
CA GLY A 431 13.56 -1.77 -14.05
C GLY A 431 14.18 -1.35 -15.39
N PRO A 432 15.23 -0.49 -15.41
CA PRO A 432 15.96 -0.16 -16.65
C PRO A 432 16.47 -1.39 -17.39
N VAL A 433 17.06 -2.36 -16.66
CA VAL A 433 17.55 -3.61 -17.27
C VAL A 433 16.40 -4.40 -17.90
N ALA A 434 15.30 -4.59 -17.20
CA ALA A 434 14.12 -5.27 -17.73
C ALA A 434 13.55 -4.55 -18.95
N TYR A 435 13.47 -3.21 -18.92
CA TYR A 435 13.01 -2.42 -20.06
C TYR A 435 13.85 -2.66 -21.31
N VAL A 436 15.18 -2.60 -21.18
CA VAL A 436 16.12 -2.83 -22.29
C VAL A 436 15.98 -4.26 -22.83
N LEU A 437 15.98 -5.26 -21.94
CA LEU A 437 15.86 -6.67 -22.32
C LEU A 437 14.54 -6.96 -23.04
N LEU A 438 13.41 -6.47 -22.49
CA LEU A 438 12.10 -6.71 -23.07
C LEU A 438 11.91 -5.99 -24.40
N ARG A 439 12.34 -4.72 -24.50
CA ARG A 439 12.18 -3.92 -25.71
C ARG A 439 13.12 -4.35 -26.83
N TYR A 440 14.39 -4.54 -26.55
CA TYR A 440 15.40 -4.80 -27.57
C TYR A 440 15.75 -6.30 -27.70
N GLY A 441 15.77 -7.05 -26.60
CA GLY A 441 16.01 -8.50 -26.60
C GLY A 441 14.79 -9.29 -27.10
N PHE A 442 13.64 -9.08 -26.48
CA PHE A 442 12.39 -9.74 -26.85
C PHE A 442 11.57 -8.99 -27.92
N LYS A 443 12.03 -7.80 -28.35
CA LYS A 443 11.38 -6.97 -29.37
C LYS A 443 9.92 -6.61 -29.07
N LEU A 444 9.58 -6.43 -27.79
CA LEU A 444 8.25 -6.01 -27.40
C LEU A 444 8.06 -4.53 -27.76
N VAL A 445 6.98 -4.23 -28.48
CA VAL A 445 6.67 -2.86 -28.94
C VAL A 445 5.46 -2.36 -28.15
N PRO A 446 5.62 -1.26 -27.38
CA PRO A 446 4.49 -0.64 -26.68
C PRO A 446 3.45 -0.13 -27.68
N LYS A 447 2.17 -0.33 -27.37
CA LYS A 447 1.07 0.20 -28.17
C LYS A 447 0.99 1.72 -28.01
N PRO A 448 0.57 2.47 -29.06
CA PRO A 448 0.31 3.89 -28.96
C PRO A 448 -0.71 4.22 -27.86
N GLU A 449 -0.58 5.37 -27.19
CA GLU A 449 -1.46 5.79 -26.07
C GLU A 449 -2.95 5.81 -26.46
N SER A 450 -3.28 6.22 -27.69
CA SER A 450 -4.67 6.25 -28.17
C SER A 450 -5.35 4.88 -28.18
N THR A 451 -4.61 3.80 -28.37
CA THR A 451 -5.15 2.42 -28.37
C THR A 451 -5.21 1.85 -26.95
N ALA A 452 -4.32 2.28 -26.06
CA ALA A 452 -4.27 1.88 -24.66
C ALA A 452 -5.39 2.52 -23.80
N GLN A 453 -6.00 3.63 -24.26
CA GLN A 453 -7.12 4.29 -23.59
C GLN A 453 -8.49 3.70 -23.94
N GLN A 454 -8.58 2.92 -25.04
CA GLN A 454 -9.82 2.31 -25.54
C GLN A 454 -10.02 0.84 -25.08
N SER A 455 -9.00 0.19 -24.55
CA SER A 455 -9.05 -1.18 -24.01
C SER A 455 -9.28 -1.21 -22.49
#